data_3bb889013229cb3a070f0f5aed286286
#
_entry.id   3bb889013229cb3a070f0f5aed286286
#
_cell.length_a   1.000
_cell.length_b   1.000
_cell.length_c   1.000
_cell.angle_alpha   90.00
_cell.angle_beta   90.00
_cell.angle_gamma   90.00
#
_symmetry.space_group_name_H-M   'P 1'
#
loop_
_entity.id
_entity.type
_entity.pdbx_description
1 polymer ?
#
loop_
_entity_poly.entity_id
_entity_poly.type
_entity_poly.pdbx_seq_one_letter_code
_entity_poly.pdbx_strand_id
1 'polypeptide(L)'
;VSVPMEWRVDEDDSTLDVCSQPKLLSVSEEKHLTVKLPRSMVLHELDVETVSAAVSVDLTDEDTLTLNELDVTSVSGTVYVNAANAGEISLSTTSGAISGSVRTQNLEADSVSGSVELTLDVLPTELDMETSSGPVTLTLPAGNTAPSLFVEFRTTSGQFASDVPVTHMKDAPWELQTVSGSVTIALA
;
A
#
# COMPACT_ATOMS: atom_id res chain seq x y z
N VAL A 1 0.13 32.77 5.20
CA VAL A 1 -1.09 32.49 6.02
C VAL A 1 -1.05 31.00 6.33
N SER A 2 -0.70 30.63 7.57
CA SER A 2 -0.74 29.22 7.98
C SER A 2 -2.18 28.72 7.98
N VAL A 3 -2.45 27.62 7.28
CA VAL A 3 -3.72 26.92 7.41
C VAL A 3 -3.67 26.19 8.76
N PRO A 4 -4.66 26.39 9.64
CA PRO A 4 -4.66 25.68 10.91
C PRO A 4 -4.75 24.18 10.63
N MET A 5 -3.81 23.43 11.14
CA MET A 5 -3.92 21.99 11.30
C MET A 5 -4.54 21.76 12.67
N GLU A 6 -5.59 20.99 12.71
CA GLU A 6 -6.16 20.49 13.95
C GLU A 6 -5.57 19.12 14.22
N TRP A 7 -5.07 18.93 15.43
CA TRP A 7 -4.61 17.62 15.90
C TRP A 7 -5.33 17.27 17.19
N ARG A 8 -5.68 16.04 17.34
CA ARG A 8 -6.35 15.51 18.51
C ARG A 8 -5.65 14.22 18.92
N VAL A 9 -5.31 14.13 20.18
CA VAL A 9 -4.83 12.90 20.81
C VAL A 9 -5.99 12.33 21.62
N ASP A 10 -6.35 11.10 21.34
CA ASP A 10 -7.25 10.31 22.19
C ASP A 10 -6.39 9.38 23.04
N GLU A 11 -6.29 9.68 24.33
CA GLU A 11 -5.45 8.92 25.26
C GLU A 11 -6.05 7.56 25.60
N ASP A 12 -7.37 7.38 25.46
CA ASP A 12 -8.06 6.13 25.78
C ASP A 12 -7.85 5.07 24.68
N ASP A 13 -7.76 5.50 23.40
CA ASP A 13 -7.56 4.62 22.25
C ASP A 13 -6.14 4.72 21.67
N SER A 14 -5.27 5.54 22.26
CA SER A 14 -3.90 5.80 21.78
C SER A 14 -3.86 6.25 20.30
N THR A 15 -4.85 7.02 19.87
CA THR A 15 -4.95 7.56 18.52
C THR A 15 -4.49 9.01 18.44
N LEU A 16 -3.83 9.35 17.34
CA LEU A 16 -3.47 10.72 16.97
C LEU A 16 -4.14 11.07 15.65
N ASP A 17 -5.20 11.89 15.72
CA ASP A 17 -5.85 12.45 14.54
C ASP A 17 -5.17 13.74 14.10
N VAL A 18 -4.75 13.82 12.85
CA VAL A 18 -4.24 15.04 12.26
C VAL A 18 -5.05 15.39 11.02
N CYS A 19 -5.84 16.45 11.07
CA CYS A 19 -6.62 16.87 9.93
C CYS A 19 -6.36 18.31 9.54
N SER A 20 -6.44 18.60 8.23
CA SER A 20 -6.42 19.97 7.73
C SER A 20 -7.77 20.32 7.14
N GLN A 21 -8.42 21.35 7.70
CA GLN A 21 -9.69 21.83 7.15
C GLN A 21 -9.44 22.78 5.96
N PRO A 22 -10.02 22.51 4.77
CA PRO A 22 -9.90 23.44 3.65
C PRO A 22 -10.70 24.71 3.94
N LYS A 23 -10.05 25.87 3.95
CA LYS A 23 -10.73 27.15 3.91
C LYS A 23 -11.22 27.46 2.50
N LEU A 24 -12.46 27.88 2.35
CA LEU A 24 -13.18 28.12 1.08
C LEU A 24 -12.52 29.14 0.12
N LEU A 25 -11.44 29.79 0.45
CA LEU A 25 -10.75 30.85 -0.32
C LEU A 25 -9.23 30.83 -0.02
N SER A 26 -8.56 29.71 -0.08
CA SER A 26 -7.10 29.70 -0.02
C SER A 26 -6.48 29.40 -1.37
N VAL A 27 -5.56 30.27 -1.80
CA VAL A 27 -4.55 29.94 -2.84
C VAL A 27 -3.92 28.60 -2.44
N SER A 28 -3.80 27.70 -3.41
CA SER A 28 -3.20 26.39 -3.22
C SER A 28 -1.74 26.54 -2.77
N GLU A 29 -1.52 26.55 -1.47
CA GLU A 29 -0.18 26.39 -0.91
C GLU A 29 0.07 24.89 -0.73
N GLU A 30 1.24 24.46 -1.18
CA GLU A 30 1.72 23.10 -0.97
C GLU A 30 1.92 22.87 0.53
N LYS A 31 1.28 21.85 1.07
CA LYS A 31 1.33 21.53 2.48
C LYS A 31 2.11 20.24 2.68
N HIS A 32 3.04 20.28 3.59
CA HIS A 32 3.80 19.10 3.99
C HIS A 32 3.53 18.80 5.46
N LEU A 33 3.11 17.58 5.72
CA LEU A 33 3.04 17.01 7.06
C LEU A 33 4.12 15.94 7.17
N THR A 34 4.96 16.05 8.20
CA THR A 34 5.92 15.01 8.55
C THR A 34 5.66 14.56 9.98
N VAL A 35 5.29 13.32 10.14
CA VAL A 35 5.13 12.67 11.45
C VAL A 35 6.33 11.78 11.69
N LYS A 36 7.01 11.99 12.83
CA LYS A 36 8.16 11.18 13.25
C LYS A 36 7.74 10.35 14.45
N LEU A 37 7.75 9.04 14.29
CA LEU A 37 7.42 8.11 15.34
C LEU A 37 8.68 7.67 16.10
N PRO A 38 8.61 7.54 17.44
CA PRO A 38 9.71 6.98 18.22
C PRO A 38 9.95 5.51 17.84
N ARG A 39 11.20 5.09 17.73
CA ARG A 39 11.59 3.71 17.37
C ARG A 39 11.09 2.62 18.31
N SER A 40 10.83 2.95 19.56
CA SER A 40 10.35 2.00 20.58
C SER A 40 8.83 2.01 20.76
N MET A 41 8.12 2.61 19.83
CA MET A 41 6.66 2.70 19.89
C MET A 41 6.02 1.41 19.39
N VAL A 42 5.04 0.91 20.12
CA VAL A 42 4.13 -0.13 19.62
C VAL A 42 2.91 0.60 19.09
N LEU A 43 2.69 0.51 17.78
CA LEU A 43 1.55 1.11 17.11
C LEU A 43 0.61 -0.03 16.69
N HIS A 44 -0.65 0.05 17.05
CA HIS A 44 -1.62 -0.94 16.62
C HIS A 44 -2.05 -0.69 15.18
N GLU A 45 -2.32 0.55 14.84
CA GLU A 45 -2.84 0.95 13.55
C GLU A 45 -2.22 2.28 13.13
N LEU A 46 -1.92 2.41 11.84
CA LEU A 46 -1.57 3.66 11.20
C LEU A 46 -2.48 3.85 9.99
N ASP A 47 -3.43 4.76 10.13
CA ASP A 47 -4.36 5.15 9.08
C ASP A 47 -3.97 6.51 8.49
N VAL A 48 -3.84 6.57 7.17
CA VAL A 48 -3.47 7.78 6.43
C VAL A 48 -4.43 8.00 5.27
N GLU A 49 -5.28 9.00 5.40
CA GLU A 49 -6.20 9.39 4.34
C GLU A 49 -5.80 10.71 3.68
N THR A 50 -5.83 10.75 2.36
CA THR A 50 -5.59 11.99 1.61
C THR A 50 -6.41 12.07 0.32
N VAL A 51 -6.71 13.29 -0.13
CA VAL A 51 -7.39 13.51 -1.40
C VAL A 51 -6.40 13.71 -2.55
N SER A 52 -5.32 14.47 -2.34
CA SER A 52 -4.41 14.84 -3.43
C SER A 52 -2.94 14.96 -3.04
N ALA A 53 -2.63 14.80 -1.76
CA ALA A 53 -1.24 14.82 -1.31
C ALA A 53 -0.56 13.49 -1.60
N ALA A 54 0.73 13.54 -1.95
CA ALA A 54 1.54 12.34 -1.95
C ALA A 54 1.76 11.86 -0.51
N VAL A 55 1.61 10.56 -0.30
CA VAL A 55 1.87 9.88 0.97
C VAL A 55 3.19 9.11 0.86
N SER A 56 4.05 9.25 1.85
CA SER A 56 5.26 8.45 1.97
C SER A 56 5.35 7.91 3.39
N VAL A 57 5.26 6.58 3.50
CA VAL A 57 5.48 5.85 4.75
C VAL A 57 6.84 5.20 4.68
N ASP A 58 7.77 5.61 5.54
CA ASP A 58 9.14 5.08 5.60
C ASP A 58 9.41 4.52 6.99
N LEU A 59 9.50 3.20 7.07
CA LEU A 59 9.71 2.42 8.29
C LEU A 59 11.00 1.56 8.19
N THR A 60 12.02 2.09 7.53
CA THR A 60 13.28 1.38 7.25
C THR A 60 14.13 1.05 8.48
N ASP A 61 13.91 1.72 9.59
CA ASP A 61 14.66 1.48 10.82
C ASP A 61 14.07 0.29 11.61
N GLU A 62 14.45 -0.89 11.21
CA GLU A 62 13.83 -2.20 11.37
C GLU A 62 13.64 -2.73 12.79
N ASP A 63 14.24 -2.17 13.82
CA ASP A 63 14.48 -3.01 15.01
C ASP A 63 13.40 -2.96 16.11
N THR A 64 12.42 -2.05 16.05
CA THR A 64 11.54 -1.89 17.20
C THR A 64 10.11 -1.37 16.98
N LEU A 65 9.74 -0.91 15.81
CA LEU A 65 8.36 -0.52 15.56
C LEU A 65 7.52 -1.77 15.22
N THR A 66 6.59 -2.11 16.09
CA THR A 66 5.58 -3.13 15.78
C THR A 66 4.32 -2.43 15.33
N LEU A 67 3.90 -2.70 14.11
CA LEU A 67 2.67 -2.22 13.52
C LEU A 67 1.79 -3.42 13.19
N ASN A 68 0.55 -3.43 13.65
CA ASN A 68 -0.37 -4.50 13.31
C ASN A 68 -1.05 -4.23 11.97
N GLU A 69 -1.44 -2.99 11.74
CA GLU A 69 -2.21 -2.60 10.55
C GLU A 69 -1.72 -1.26 9.99
N LEU A 70 -1.51 -1.23 8.69
CA LEU A 70 -1.23 -0.02 7.92
C LEU A 70 -2.31 0.16 6.87
N ASP A 71 -3.08 1.22 6.98
CA ASP A 71 -4.05 1.63 5.97
C ASP A 71 -3.64 2.97 5.34
N VAL A 72 -3.55 3.00 4.01
CA VAL A 72 -3.24 4.23 3.27
C VAL A 72 -4.22 4.41 2.13
N THR A 73 -5.08 5.39 2.26
CA THR A 73 -6.07 5.74 1.24
C THR A 73 -5.78 7.09 0.60
N SER A 74 -5.74 7.12 -0.75
CA SER A 74 -5.57 8.35 -1.52
C SER A 74 -6.56 8.44 -2.69
N VAL A 75 -7.06 9.62 -3.02
CA VAL A 75 -7.86 9.78 -4.24
C VAL A 75 -6.97 10.00 -5.46
N SER A 76 -5.98 10.88 -5.39
CA SER A 76 -5.12 11.20 -6.54
C SER A 76 -3.63 11.37 -6.21
N GLY A 77 -3.26 11.31 -4.95
CA GLY A 77 -1.86 11.32 -4.51
C GLY A 77 -1.17 9.99 -4.77
N THR A 78 0.13 10.05 -5.02
CA THR A 78 0.96 8.83 -5.05
C THR A 78 1.14 8.29 -3.63
N VAL A 79 1.12 6.97 -3.50
CA VAL A 79 1.40 6.25 -2.26
C VAL A 79 2.74 5.54 -2.39
N TYR A 80 3.67 5.88 -1.53
CA TYR A 80 4.97 5.23 -1.44
C TYR A 80 5.14 4.62 -0.05
N VAL A 81 5.40 3.31 0.00
CA VAL A 81 5.59 2.57 1.24
C VAL A 81 6.94 1.88 1.18
N ASN A 82 7.80 2.11 2.17
CA ASN A 82 9.14 1.54 2.20
C ASN A 82 9.37 0.75 3.48
N ALA A 83 9.69 -0.55 3.30
CA ALA A 83 9.98 -1.51 4.38
C ALA A 83 8.91 -1.53 5.49
N ALA A 84 7.66 -1.30 5.15
CA ALA A 84 6.58 -1.43 6.11
C ALA A 84 6.51 -2.88 6.58
N ASN A 85 6.67 -3.07 7.88
CA ASN A 85 6.55 -4.36 8.55
C ASN A 85 5.31 -4.32 9.43
N ALA A 86 4.20 -4.78 8.88
CA ALA A 86 2.92 -4.84 9.56
C ALA A 86 2.29 -6.22 9.41
N GLY A 87 1.35 -6.57 10.27
CA GLY A 87 0.57 -7.79 10.14
C GLY A 87 -0.32 -7.76 8.90
N GLU A 88 -0.94 -6.60 8.68
CA GLU A 88 -1.80 -6.31 7.54
C GLU A 88 -1.43 -4.97 6.91
N ILE A 89 -1.44 -4.89 5.59
CA ILE A 89 -1.21 -3.67 4.84
C ILE A 89 -2.31 -3.53 3.79
N SER A 90 -3.04 -2.40 3.86
CA SER A 90 -4.06 -1.99 2.89
C SER A 90 -3.65 -0.68 2.23
N LEU A 91 -3.55 -0.68 0.90
CA LEU A 91 -3.14 0.47 0.11
C LEU A 91 -4.18 0.75 -0.97
N SER A 92 -4.84 1.88 -0.93
CA SER A 92 -5.91 2.20 -1.88
C SER A 92 -5.70 3.55 -2.56
N THR A 93 -5.94 3.60 -3.88
CA THR A 93 -5.93 4.86 -4.62
C THR A 93 -6.92 4.85 -5.78
N THR A 94 -7.49 6.02 -6.11
CA THR A 94 -8.32 6.14 -7.31
C THR A 94 -7.47 6.38 -8.57
N SER A 95 -6.46 7.24 -8.51
CA SER A 95 -5.67 7.60 -9.71
C SER A 95 -4.18 7.80 -9.47
N GLY A 96 -3.73 7.76 -8.23
CA GLY A 96 -2.30 7.78 -7.90
C GLY A 96 -1.62 6.45 -8.17
N ALA A 97 -0.30 6.45 -8.25
CA ALA A 97 0.48 5.22 -8.26
C ALA A 97 0.73 4.74 -6.83
N ILE A 98 0.73 3.42 -6.63
CA ILE A 98 1.18 2.76 -5.40
C ILE A 98 2.53 2.13 -5.70
N SER A 99 3.54 2.38 -4.87
CA SER A 99 4.87 1.82 -5.07
C SER A 99 5.63 1.63 -3.76
N GLY A 100 6.63 0.76 -3.79
CA GLY A 100 7.54 0.57 -2.67
C GLY A 100 7.87 -0.87 -2.33
N SER A 101 8.29 -1.11 -1.09
CA SER A 101 8.60 -2.44 -0.56
C SER A 101 7.81 -2.72 0.70
N VAL A 102 7.30 -3.95 0.83
CA VAL A 102 6.43 -4.34 1.93
C VAL A 102 6.82 -5.70 2.51
N ARG A 103 6.63 -5.81 3.82
CA ARG A 103 6.77 -7.06 4.58
C ARG A 103 5.50 -7.24 5.40
N THR A 104 4.63 -8.15 4.98
CA THR A 104 3.34 -8.40 5.64
C THR A 104 2.88 -9.84 5.43
N GLN A 105 1.93 -10.28 6.23
CA GLN A 105 1.24 -11.55 6.05
C GLN A 105 0.00 -11.40 5.15
N ASN A 106 -0.69 -10.25 5.26
CA ASN A 106 -1.88 -9.95 4.49
C ASN A 106 -1.65 -8.64 3.74
N LEU A 107 -1.77 -8.67 2.43
CA LEU A 107 -1.57 -7.50 1.57
C LEU A 107 -2.80 -7.28 0.69
N GLU A 108 -3.36 -6.09 0.82
CA GLU A 108 -4.41 -5.59 -0.08
C GLU A 108 -3.89 -4.34 -0.79
N ALA A 109 -4.07 -4.27 -2.11
CA ALA A 109 -3.63 -3.09 -2.86
C ALA A 109 -4.56 -2.81 -4.05
N ASP A 110 -5.30 -1.71 -3.95
CA ASP A 110 -6.35 -1.34 -4.88
C ASP A 110 -6.06 -0.06 -5.64
N SER A 111 -6.31 -0.10 -6.95
CA SER A 111 -6.24 1.11 -7.76
C SER A 111 -7.31 1.13 -8.86
N VAL A 112 -7.92 2.28 -9.10
CA VAL A 112 -8.81 2.39 -10.27
C VAL A 112 -8.02 2.62 -11.55
N SER A 113 -7.04 3.51 -11.57
CA SER A 113 -6.29 3.85 -12.79
C SER A 113 -4.79 4.04 -12.61
N GLY A 114 -4.28 4.01 -11.39
CA GLY A 114 -2.86 4.10 -11.10
C GLY A 114 -2.12 2.76 -11.30
N SER A 115 -0.81 2.82 -11.47
CA SER A 115 0.03 1.63 -11.42
C SER A 115 0.23 1.16 -9.98
N VAL A 116 0.37 -0.15 -9.80
CA VAL A 116 0.78 -0.76 -8.53
C VAL A 116 2.09 -1.50 -8.73
N GLU A 117 3.16 -1.04 -8.07
CA GLU A 117 4.51 -1.59 -8.19
C GLU A 117 5.07 -1.88 -6.81
N LEU A 118 4.93 -3.12 -6.34
CA LEU A 118 5.35 -3.52 -5.00
C LEU A 118 6.44 -4.60 -5.04
N THR A 119 7.46 -4.41 -4.20
CA THR A 119 8.47 -5.41 -3.90
C THR A 119 8.10 -6.09 -2.58
N LEU A 120 8.01 -7.40 -2.60
CA LEU A 120 7.70 -8.21 -1.43
C LEU A 120 9.02 -8.65 -0.78
N ASP A 121 9.23 -8.31 0.49
CA ASP A 121 10.39 -8.81 1.25
C ASP A 121 10.16 -10.23 1.76
N VAL A 122 8.90 -10.60 1.94
CA VAL A 122 8.44 -11.96 2.26
C VAL A 122 7.22 -12.28 1.43
N LEU A 123 6.94 -13.56 1.22
CA LEU A 123 5.70 -13.96 0.55
C LEU A 123 4.54 -13.84 1.54
N PRO A 124 3.52 -13.02 1.27
CA PRO A 124 2.34 -12.94 2.11
C PRO A 124 1.54 -14.25 2.08
N THR A 125 0.81 -14.51 3.16
CA THR A 125 -0.11 -15.63 3.24
C THR A 125 -1.34 -15.39 2.39
N GLU A 126 -1.83 -14.15 2.41
CA GLU A 126 -2.95 -13.68 1.61
C GLU A 126 -2.56 -12.41 0.85
N LEU A 127 -2.94 -12.35 -0.41
CA LEU A 127 -2.69 -11.20 -1.26
C LEU A 127 -3.92 -10.95 -2.14
N ASP A 128 -4.46 -9.76 -2.03
CA ASP A 128 -5.53 -9.27 -2.89
C ASP A 128 -5.08 -7.98 -3.60
N MET A 129 -5.12 -7.99 -4.92
CA MET A 129 -4.75 -6.81 -5.70
C MET A 129 -5.76 -6.58 -6.82
N GLU A 130 -6.42 -5.43 -6.75
CA GLU A 130 -7.41 -5.04 -7.75
C GLU A 130 -6.99 -3.76 -8.48
N THR A 131 -7.11 -3.78 -9.81
CA THR A 131 -6.99 -2.57 -10.61
C THR A 131 -8.00 -2.57 -11.76
N SER A 132 -8.55 -1.40 -12.10
CA SER A 132 -9.41 -1.33 -13.29
C SER A 132 -8.58 -1.17 -14.57
N SER A 133 -7.55 -0.32 -14.59
CA SER A 133 -6.81 -0.03 -15.84
C SER A 133 -5.30 0.14 -15.69
N GLY A 134 -4.78 0.22 -14.49
CA GLY A 134 -3.34 0.32 -14.25
C GLY A 134 -2.59 -1.02 -14.38
N PRO A 135 -1.30 -1.01 -14.71
CA PRO A 135 -0.48 -2.21 -14.60
C PRO A 135 -0.18 -2.52 -13.12
N VAL A 136 -0.10 -3.82 -12.83
CA VAL A 136 0.35 -4.35 -11.54
C VAL A 136 1.67 -5.07 -11.74
N THR A 137 2.67 -4.72 -10.96
CA THR A 137 3.96 -5.41 -10.93
C THR A 137 4.29 -5.81 -9.50
N LEU A 138 4.43 -7.11 -9.28
CA LEU A 138 4.92 -7.67 -8.03
C LEU A 138 6.33 -8.19 -8.24
N THR A 139 7.27 -7.73 -7.44
CA THR A 139 8.63 -8.25 -7.40
C THR A 139 8.79 -9.13 -6.17
N LEU A 140 9.10 -10.40 -6.40
CA LEU A 140 9.30 -11.39 -5.34
C LEU A 140 10.73 -11.30 -4.77
N PRO A 141 10.94 -11.70 -3.49
CA PRO A 141 12.24 -11.64 -2.87
C PRO A 141 13.28 -12.53 -3.57
N ALA A 142 14.51 -12.03 -3.69
CA ALA A 142 15.62 -12.75 -4.30
C ALA A 142 15.93 -14.04 -3.53
N GLY A 143 16.29 -15.09 -4.28
CA GLY A 143 16.72 -16.37 -3.71
C GLY A 143 15.58 -17.31 -3.31
N ASN A 144 14.37 -16.95 -3.62
CA ASN A 144 13.23 -17.83 -3.46
C ASN A 144 13.23 -18.83 -4.63
N THR A 145 13.65 -20.08 -4.36
CA THR A 145 13.24 -21.22 -5.20
C THR A 145 11.75 -21.43 -4.92
N ALA A 146 10.94 -20.51 -5.45
CA ALA A 146 9.54 -20.45 -5.14
C ALA A 146 8.87 -21.78 -5.51
N PRO A 147 8.17 -22.40 -4.57
CA PRO A 147 7.17 -23.38 -4.96
C PRO A 147 6.19 -22.69 -5.91
N SER A 148 5.55 -23.44 -6.76
CA SER A 148 4.49 -22.93 -7.62
C SER A 148 3.51 -22.09 -6.79
N LEU A 149 3.32 -20.84 -7.17
CA LEU A 149 2.36 -19.96 -6.51
C LEU A 149 0.94 -20.38 -6.90
N PHE A 150 0.04 -20.34 -5.95
CA PHE A 150 -1.38 -20.52 -6.21
C PHE A 150 -2.02 -19.16 -6.36
N VAL A 151 -2.50 -18.86 -7.57
CA VAL A 151 -3.03 -17.53 -7.92
C VAL A 151 -4.38 -17.67 -8.59
N GLU A 152 -5.34 -16.88 -8.14
CA GLU A 152 -6.55 -16.61 -8.91
C GLU A 152 -6.34 -15.32 -9.70
N PHE A 153 -6.27 -15.42 -11.02
CA PHE A 153 -6.17 -14.27 -11.90
C PHE A 153 -7.46 -14.07 -12.68
N ARG A 154 -8.02 -12.86 -12.58
CA ARG A 154 -9.23 -12.46 -13.29
C ARG A 154 -8.96 -11.21 -14.12
N THR A 155 -9.36 -11.25 -15.38
CA THR A 155 -9.27 -10.07 -16.27
C THR A 155 -10.35 -10.10 -17.34
N THR A 156 -10.71 -8.91 -17.83
CA THR A 156 -11.57 -8.78 -19.01
C THR A 156 -10.73 -8.68 -20.29
N SER A 157 -9.63 -7.92 -20.29
CA SER A 157 -8.78 -7.71 -21.47
C SER A 157 -7.29 -7.54 -21.13
N GLY A 158 -6.89 -7.80 -19.90
CA GLY A 158 -5.51 -7.70 -19.44
C GLY A 158 -4.66 -8.90 -19.82
N GLN A 159 -3.37 -8.81 -19.56
CA GLN A 159 -2.40 -9.88 -19.74
C GLN A 159 -1.76 -10.25 -18.40
N PHE A 160 -1.41 -11.52 -18.25
CA PHE A 160 -0.68 -12.02 -17.11
C PHE A 160 0.67 -12.57 -17.56
N ALA A 161 1.74 -12.18 -16.87
CA ALA A 161 3.08 -12.70 -17.04
C ALA A 161 3.69 -13.05 -15.67
N SER A 162 4.50 -14.10 -15.61
CA SER A 162 5.17 -14.50 -14.39
C SER A 162 6.52 -15.15 -14.69
N ASP A 163 7.56 -14.74 -13.95
CA ASP A 163 8.89 -15.36 -13.99
C ASP A 163 8.97 -16.66 -13.17
N VAL A 164 7.94 -16.92 -12.35
CA VAL A 164 7.86 -18.12 -11.52
C VAL A 164 6.70 -19.02 -11.95
N PRO A 165 6.78 -20.34 -11.69
CA PRO A 165 5.67 -21.23 -11.95
C PRO A 165 4.42 -20.81 -11.15
N VAL A 166 3.31 -20.64 -11.84
CA VAL A 166 2.02 -20.29 -11.24
C VAL A 166 1.00 -21.38 -11.54
N THR A 167 0.23 -21.76 -10.52
CA THR A 167 -0.92 -22.64 -10.65
C THR A 167 -2.19 -21.81 -10.46
N HIS A 168 -2.97 -21.67 -11.52
CA HIS A 168 -4.25 -20.98 -11.46
C HIS A 168 -5.29 -21.85 -10.77
N MET A 169 -5.91 -21.34 -9.72
CA MET A 169 -7.00 -22.00 -9.05
C MET A 169 -8.01 -20.99 -8.51
N LYS A 170 -9.23 -21.39 -8.44
CA LYS A 170 -10.29 -20.60 -7.81
C LYS A 170 -10.11 -20.58 -6.29
N ASP A 171 -10.45 -19.46 -5.67
CA ASP A 171 -10.31 -19.25 -4.23
C ASP A 171 -8.85 -19.48 -3.76
N ALA A 172 -7.88 -19.04 -4.58
CA ALA A 172 -6.46 -19.07 -4.22
C ALA A 172 -6.14 -18.01 -3.15
N PRO A 173 -5.10 -18.22 -2.34
CA PRO A 173 -4.69 -17.22 -1.34
C PRO A 173 -4.14 -15.91 -1.97
N TRP A 174 -3.77 -15.94 -3.24
CA TRP A 174 -3.39 -14.76 -3.99
C TRP A 174 -4.42 -14.49 -5.09
N GLU A 175 -5.17 -13.42 -4.93
CA GLU A 175 -6.12 -12.93 -5.91
C GLU A 175 -5.57 -11.71 -6.63
N LEU A 176 -5.57 -11.75 -7.95
CA LEU A 176 -5.08 -10.67 -8.80
C LEU A 176 -6.16 -10.35 -9.83
N GLN A 177 -6.75 -9.18 -9.73
CA GLN A 177 -7.85 -8.78 -10.59
C GLN A 177 -7.54 -7.51 -11.37
N THR A 178 -7.84 -7.51 -12.66
CA THR A 178 -7.78 -6.30 -13.50
C THR A 178 -8.86 -6.33 -14.56
N VAL A 179 -9.37 -5.16 -14.95
CA VAL A 179 -10.28 -5.07 -16.10
C VAL A 179 -9.50 -4.99 -17.40
N SER A 180 -8.49 -4.12 -17.50
CA SER A 180 -7.71 -3.91 -18.74
C SER A 180 -6.21 -3.73 -18.53
N GLY A 181 -5.73 -3.76 -17.30
CA GLY A 181 -4.32 -3.68 -16.97
C GLY A 181 -3.55 -4.99 -17.22
N SER A 182 -2.24 -4.93 -17.20
CA SER A 182 -1.38 -6.12 -17.18
C SER A 182 -0.95 -6.44 -15.75
N VAL A 183 -0.79 -7.72 -15.44
CA VAL A 183 -0.23 -8.18 -14.18
C VAL A 183 1.08 -8.92 -14.47
N THR A 184 2.13 -8.52 -13.78
CA THR A 184 3.46 -9.13 -13.89
C THR A 184 3.96 -9.55 -12.51
N ILE A 185 4.39 -10.81 -12.39
CA ILE A 185 5.12 -11.31 -11.22
C ILE A 185 6.57 -11.51 -11.63
N ALA A 186 7.48 -10.70 -11.11
CA ALA A 186 8.91 -10.74 -11.42
C ALA A 186 9.72 -11.31 -10.26
N LEU A 187 10.91 -11.81 -10.55
CA LEU A 187 11.94 -12.11 -9.55
C LEU A 187 12.89 -10.92 -9.38
N ALA A 188 13.28 -10.63 -8.12
CA ALA A 188 14.28 -9.61 -7.81
C ALA A 188 15.69 -10.02 -8.24
#